data_f09e3de6a33cba0acde6fa8702d99945
#
_entry.id   f09e3de6a33cba0acde6fa8702d99945
#
_cell.length_a   1.000
_cell.length_b   1.000
_cell.length_c   1.000
_cell.angle_alpha   90.00
_cell.angle_beta   90.00
_cell.angle_gamma   90.00
#
_symmetry.space_group_name_H-M   'P 1'
#
loop_
_entity.id
_entity.type
_entity.pdbx_description
1 polymer ?
#
loop_
_entity_poly.entity_id
_entity_poly.type
_entity_poly.pdbx_seq_one_letter_code
_entity_poly.pdbx_strand_id
1 'polypeptide(L)'
;MVILGALIYTAIYMTTGFMGIYKTKDLLLSVGVVQLINIAGCLARFFLTKPIARYADRQSYAKGIKLGMWIAVVGFALNVFTAPGSWWMVIVFTLIYNVSSAGTGQNMYNIIYSYVPEEYFVEASAIKNSVAGLCGFGASVVGGLILDAVQAGGNQVLGIPVYGQQLLSGISALIFLVAIIFVKRVLEKREIVAK
;
A
#
# COMPACT_ATOMS: atom_id res chain seq x y z
N MET A 1 16.00 -3.63 -4.37
CA MET A 1 14.82 -4.29 -3.78
C MET A 1 14.56 -3.89 -2.33
N VAL A 2 15.59 -3.80 -1.47
CA VAL A 2 15.43 -3.41 -0.06
C VAL A 2 14.80 -2.01 0.07
N ILE A 3 15.35 -1.01 -0.62
CA ILE A 3 14.81 0.37 -0.61
C ILE A 3 13.36 0.41 -1.08
N LEU A 4 13.04 -0.32 -2.15
CA LEU A 4 11.66 -0.38 -2.63
C LEU A 4 10.72 -1.03 -1.60
N GLY A 5 11.15 -2.11 -0.96
CA GLY A 5 10.41 -2.74 0.13
C GLY A 5 10.16 -1.78 1.29
N ALA A 6 11.20 -1.02 1.69
CA ALA A 6 11.09 0.00 2.73
C ALA A 6 10.05 1.09 2.37
N LEU A 7 10.11 1.64 1.15
CA LEU A 7 9.15 2.66 0.68
C LEU A 7 7.71 2.12 0.66
N ILE A 8 7.50 0.92 0.12
CA ILE A 8 6.17 0.30 0.06
C ILE A 8 5.61 0.06 1.47
N TYR A 9 6.42 -0.51 2.38
CA TYR A 9 5.96 -0.81 3.74
C TYR A 9 5.72 0.47 4.54
N THR A 10 6.56 1.50 4.38
CA THR A 10 6.32 2.82 4.95
C THR A 10 4.96 3.38 4.50
N ALA A 11 4.69 3.38 3.19
CA ALA A 11 3.42 3.87 2.65
C ALA A 11 2.21 3.07 3.17
N ILE A 12 2.33 1.74 3.22
CA ILE A 12 1.25 0.86 3.65
C ILE A 12 0.97 1.02 5.15
N TYR A 13 1.99 0.82 5.99
CA TYR A 13 1.80 0.72 7.43
C TYR A 13 1.51 2.07 8.10
N MET A 14 1.87 3.19 7.48
CA MET A 14 1.46 4.52 7.94
C MET A 14 -0.07 4.67 7.99
N THR A 15 -0.80 4.04 7.08
CA THR A 15 -2.27 4.19 6.95
C THR A 15 -3.04 2.95 7.38
N THR A 16 -2.64 1.76 6.89
CA THR A 16 -3.47 0.55 7.04
C THR A 16 -3.56 0.04 8.47
N GLY A 17 -2.55 0.28 9.31
CA GLY A 17 -2.54 -0.09 10.71
C GLY A 17 -3.72 0.51 11.50
N PHE A 18 -4.20 1.68 11.08
CA PHE A 18 -5.27 2.42 11.77
C PHE A 18 -6.64 2.28 11.10
N MET A 19 -6.73 1.65 9.92
CA MET A 19 -7.98 1.52 9.16
C MET A 19 -9.08 0.77 9.91
N GLY A 20 -8.73 -0.17 10.79
CA GLY A 20 -9.69 -0.88 11.62
C GLY A 20 -10.41 0.07 12.59
N ILE A 21 -9.63 0.89 13.29
CA ILE A 21 -10.14 1.87 14.25
C ILE A 21 -10.94 2.94 13.50
N TYR A 22 -10.45 3.44 12.39
CA TYR A 22 -11.14 4.42 11.56
C TYR A 22 -12.51 3.94 11.10
N LYS A 23 -12.59 2.71 10.58
CA LYS A 23 -13.86 2.10 10.15
C LYS A 23 -14.88 1.98 11.28
N THR A 24 -14.45 1.60 12.49
CA THR A 24 -15.36 1.32 13.61
C THR A 24 -15.67 2.55 14.46
N LYS A 25 -14.71 3.42 14.72
CA LYS A 25 -14.89 4.59 15.60
C LYS A 25 -15.33 5.84 14.84
N ASP A 26 -14.68 6.16 13.72
CA ASP A 26 -14.96 7.41 13.01
C ASP A 26 -16.09 7.25 11.98
N LEU A 27 -16.12 6.11 11.26
CA LEU A 27 -17.19 5.82 10.31
C LEU A 27 -18.38 5.07 10.90
N LEU A 28 -18.30 4.68 12.18
CA LEU A 28 -19.36 3.99 12.95
C LEU A 28 -19.85 2.70 12.28
N LEU A 29 -19.01 2.02 11.53
CA LEU A 29 -19.36 0.74 10.90
C LEU A 29 -19.32 -0.39 11.93
N SER A 30 -20.30 -1.28 11.89
CA SER A 30 -20.27 -2.47 12.73
C SER A 30 -19.11 -3.40 12.32
N VAL A 31 -18.58 -4.15 13.29
CA VAL A 31 -17.49 -5.11 13.04
C VAL A 31 -17.85 -6.10 11.93
N GLY A 32 -19.12 -6.56 11.88
CA GLY A 32 -19.61 -7.45 10.82
C GLY A 32 -19.50 -6.84 9.44
N VAL A 33 -19.89 -5.57 9.27
CA VAL A 33 -19.75 -4.85 8.00
C VAL A 33 -18.28 -4.68 7.61
N VAL A 34 -17.41 -4.35 8.57
CA VAL A 34 -15.96 -4.24 8.32
C VAL A 34 -15.38 -5.56 7.82
N GLN A 35 -15.81 -6.69 8.39
CA GLN A 35 -15.36 -8.02 7.93
C GLN A 35 -15.88 -8.37 6.54
N LEU A 36 -17.12 -8.03 6.21
CA LEU A 36 -17.66 -8.22 4.86
C LEU A 36 -16.88 -7.40 3.81
N ILE A 37 -16.51 -6.16 4.14
CA ILE A 37 -15.66 -5.32 3.29
C ILE A 37 -14.28 -5.97 3.08
N ASN A 38 -13.68 -6.52 4.12
CA ASN A 38 -12.39 -7.19 4.02
C ASN A 38 -12.49 -8.48 3.16
N ILE A 39 -13.54 -9.27 3.32
CA ILE A 39 -13.80 -10.45 2.50
C ILE A 39 -13.95 -10.05 1.02
N ALA A 40 -14.74 -9.01 0.73
CA ALA A 40 -14.89 -8.51 -0.64
C ALA A 40 -13.53 -8.08 -1.23
N GLY A 41 -12.68 -7.42 -0.44
CA GLY A 41 -11.31 -7.09 -0.83
C GLY A 41 -10.46 -8.31 -1.16
N CYS A 42 -10.53 -9.36 -0.34
CA CYS A 42 -9.83 -10.63 -0.60
C CYS A 42 -10.33 -11.32 -1.88
N LEU A 43 -11.63 -11.31 -2.14
CA LEU A 43 -12.20 -11.83 -3.37
C LEU A 43 -11.75 -11.04 -4.59
N ALA A 44 -11.76 -9.71 -4.53
CA ALA A 44 -11.24 -8.86 -5.60
C ALA A 44 -9.77 -9.19 -5.91
N ARG A 45 -8.94 -9.34 -4.87
CA ARG A 45 -7.55 -9.77 -5.00
C ARG A 45 -7.45 -11.14 -5.66
N PHE A 46 -8.24 -12.13 -5.23
CA PHE A 46 -8.23 -13.49 -5.78
C PHE A 46 -8.50 -13.48 -7.29
N PHE A 47 -9.57 -12.81 -7.74
CA PHE A 47 -9.93 -12.78 -9.17
C PHE A 47 -8.94 -11.98 -10.01
N LEU A 48 -8.37 -10.89 -9.49
CA LEU A 48 -7.49 -10.00 -10.24
C LEU A 48 -6.00 -10.35 -10.14
N THR A 49 -5.59 -11.25 -9.26
CA THR A 49 -4.19 -11.71 -9.19
C THR A 49 -3.72 -12.32 -10.51
N LYS A 50 -4.52 -13.21 -11.11
CA LYS A 50 -4.16 -13.91 -12.35
C LYS A 50 -3.95 -12.96 -13.55
N PRO A 51 -4.87 -12.02 -13.87
CA PRO A 51 -4.64 -11.07 -14.97
C PRO A 51 -3.44 -10.14 -14.70
N ILE A 52 -3.21 -9.70 -13.46
CA ILE A 52 -2.06 -8.87 -13.10
C ILE A 52 -0.75 -9.65 -13.24
N ALA A 53 -0.70 -10.90 -12.79
CA ALA A 53 0.46 -11.77 -12.96
C ALA A 53 0.78 -11.98 -14.45
N ARG A 54 -0.23 -12.30 -15.27
CA ARG A 54 -0.05 -12.44 -16.73
C ARG A 54 0.47 -11.17 -17.41
N TYR A 55 0.05 -10.00 -16.94
CA TYR A 55 0.59 -8.72 -17.44
C TYR A 55 2.08 -8.60 -17.09
N ALA A 56 2.46 -8.91 -15.84
CA ALA A 56 3.85 -8.87 -15.39
C ALA A 56 4.73 -9.86 -16.16
N ASP A 57 4.27 -11.11 -16.37
CA ASP A 57 4.99 -12.15 -17.11
C ASP A 57 5.23 -11.75 -18.57
N ARG A 58 4.28 -11.05 -19.20
CA ARG A 58 4.40 -10.61 -20.61
C ARG A 58 5.25 -9.36 -20.78
N GLN A 59 5.28 -8.48 -19.80
CA GLN A 59 5.98 -7.19 -19.91
C GLN A 59 7.30 -7.19 -19.13
N SER A 60 7.23 -7.18 -17.81
CA SER A 60 8.30 -7.36 -16.84
C SER A 60 7.74 -7.27 -15.42
N TYR A 61 8.45 -7.86 -14.46
CA TYR A 61 8.06 -7.80 -13.06
C TYR A 61 8.14 -6.37 -12.49
N ALA A 62 9.09 -5.54 -12.95
CA ALA A 62 9.17 -4.13 -12.56
C ALA A 62 7.94 -3.36 -13.04
N LYS A 63 7.45 -3.61 -14.26
CA LYS A 63 6.20 -3.01 -14.76
C LYS A 63 4.99 -3.51 -13.99
N GLY A 64 4.97 -4.79 -13.58
CA GLY A 64 3.94 -5.36 -12.72
C GLY A 64 3.86 -4.67 -11.36
N ILE A 65 5.02 -4.44 -10.71
CA ILE A 65 5.10 -3.67 -9.46
C ILE A 65 4.61 -2.24 -9.68
N LYS A 66 5.05 -1.58 -10.73
CA LYS A 66 4.64 -0.21 -11.06
C LYS A 66 3.13 -0.10 -11.27
N LEU A 67 2.52 -1.06 -11.97
CA LEU A 67 1.05 -1.12 -12.11
C LEU A 67 0.37 -1.23 -10.74
N GLY A 68 0.81 -2.16 -9.90
CA GLY A 68 0.28 -2.32 -8.55
C GLY A 68 0.39 -1.05 -7.72
N MET A 69 1.53 -0.35 -7.79
CA MET A 69 1.71 0.93 -7.08
C MET A 69 0.83 2.05 -7.63
N TRP A 70 0.59 2.13 -8.94
CA TRP A 70 -0.38 3.08 -9.50
C TRP A 70 -1.79 2.83 -9.01
N ILE A 71 -2.20 1.55 -8.93
CA ILE A 71 -3.48 1.16 -8.34
C ILE A 71 -3.52 1.60 -6.86
N ALA A 72 -2.42 1.43 -6.10
CA ALA A 72 -2.34 1.92 -4.73
C ALA A 72 -2.51 3.44 -4.62
N VAL A 73 -1.80 4.22 -5.46
CA VAL A 73 -1.92 5.68 -5.49
C VAL A 73 -3.38 6.10 -5.67
N VAL A 74 -4.09 5.50 -6.63
CA VAL A 74 -5.52 5.78 -6.84
C VAL A 74 -6.34 5.42 -5.62
N GLY A 75 -6.11 4.25 -5.00
CA GLY A 75 -6.82 3.83 -3.79
C GLY A 75 -6.61 4.79 -2.62
N PHE A 76 -5.36 5.13 -2.32
CA PHE A 76 -5.03 6.05 -1.23
C PHE A 76 -5.51 7.48 -1.51
N ALA A 77 -5.43 7.96 -2.75
CA ALA A 77 -5.97 9.27 -3.14
C ALA A 77 -7.49 9.35 -2.95
N LEU A 78 -8.22 8.30 -3.34
CA LEU A 78 -9.66 8.22 -3.10
C LEU A 78 -10.00 8.17 -1.60
N ASN A 79 -9.18 7.48 -0.80
CA ASN A 79 -9.38 7.37 0.65
C ASN A 79 -9.23 8.71 1.39
N VAL A 80 -8.55 9.70 0.79
CA VAL A 80 -8.50 11.08 1.32
C VAL A 80 -9.89 11.70 1.43
N PHE A 81 -10.84 11.29 0.59
CA PHE A 81 -12.21 11.81 0.58
C PHE A 81 -13.18 10.97 1.43
N THR A 82 -12.69 9.95 2.14
CA THR A 82 -13.54 9.13 3.02
C THR A 82 -13.88 9.91 4.29
N ALA A 83 -15.17 10.06 4.57
CA ALA A 83 -15.72 10.71 5.75
C ALA A 83 -17.02 9.98 6.19
N PRO A 84 -17.61 10.26 7.36
CA PRO A 84 -18.86 9.62 7.76
C PRO A 84 -19.98 9.72 6.72
N GLY A 85 -20.10 10.85 6.00
CA GLY A 85 -21.08 11.04 4.91
C GLY A 85 -20.74 10.30 3.62
N SER A 86 -19.48 9.88 3.44
CA SER A 86 -18.99 9.16 2.26
C SER A 86 -18.33 7.81 2.65
N TRP A 87 -18.82 7.16 3.69
CA TRP A 87 -18.27 5.91 4.23
C TRP A 87 -18.08 4.79 3.19
N TRP A 88 -18.92 4.77 2.15
CA TRP A 88 -18.81 3.80 1.06
C TRP A 88 -17.47 3.87 0.31
N MET A 89 -16.77 5.00 0.36
CA MET A 89 -15.44 5.15 -0.26
C MET A 89 -14.40 4.24 0.39
N VAL A 90 -14.58 3.87 1.66
CA VAL A 90 -13.70 2.89 2.31
C VAL A 90 -13.83 1.49 1.71
N ILE A 91 -15.00 1.15 1.16
CA ILE A 91 -15.20 -0.11 0.42
C ILE A 91 -14.35 -0.06 -0.85
N VAL A 92 -14.49 1.02 -1.63
CA VAL A 92 -13.72 1.22 -2.87
C VAL A 92 -12.22 1.18 -2.58
N PHE A 93 -11.78 1.90 -1.55
CA PHE A 93 -10.38 1.85 -1.09
C PHE A 93 -9.93 0.43 -0.78
N THR A 94 -10.71 -0.33 0.01
CA THR A 94 -10.33 -1.68 0.43
C THR A 94 -10.22 -2.63 -0.77
N LEU A 95 -11.11 -2.53 -1.75
CA LEU A 95 -11.05 -3.30 -2.98
C LEU A 95 -9.78 -2.96 -3.79
N ILE A 96 -9.57 -1.67 -4.06
CA ILE A 96 -8.42 -1.18 -4.84
C ILE A 96 -7.10 -1.53 -4.16
N TYR A 97 -7.00 -1.35 -2.84
CA TYR A 97 -5.80 -1.68 -2.08
C TYR A 97 -5.46 -3.17 -2.15
N ASN A 98 -6.45 -4.06 -2.02
CA ASN A 98 -6.23 -5.50 -2.14
C ASN A 98 -5.77 -5.89 -3.55
N VAL A 99 -6.32 -5.28 -4.58
CA VAL A 99 -5.87 -5.48 -5.97
C VAL A 99 -4.44 -4.97 -6.18
N SER A 100 -4.11 -3.80 -5.63
CA SER A 100 -2.74 -3.25 -5.65
C SER A 100 -1.74 -4.22 -5.02
N SER A 101 -2.10 -4.83 -3.88
CA SER A 101 -1.22 -5.77 -3.18
C SER A 101 -0.93 -7.04 -3.98
N ALA A 102 -1.85 -7.47 -4.86
CA ALA A 102 -1.60 -8.56 -5.79
C ALA A 102 -0.51 -8.21 -6.82
N GLY A 103 -0.49 -6.96 -7.30
CA GLY A 103 0.52 -6.49 -8.25
C GLY A 103 1.89 -6.25 -7.60
N THR A 104 1.93 -5.68 -6.41
CA THR A 104 3.20 -5.34 -5.75
C THR A 104 3.86 -6.54 -5.07
N GLY A 105 3.12 -7.27 -4.25
CA GLY A 105 3.67 -8.32 -3.37
C GLY A 105 4.33 -9.45 -4.17
N GLN A 106 3.57 -10.09 -5.06
CA GLN A 106 4.06 -11.24 -5.82
C GLN A 106 5.24 -10.86 -6.73
N ASN A 107 5.14 -9.74 -7.45
CA ASN A 107 6.19 -9.34 -8.37
C ASN A 107 7.49 -8.91 -7.68
N MET A 108 7.43 -8.47 -6.42
CA MET A 108 8.65 -8.22 -5.64
C MET A 108 9.45 -9.50 -5.36
N TYR A 109 8.80 -10.63 -5.10
CA TYR A 109 9.49 -11.91 -4.96
C TYR A 109 10.01 -12.41 -6.32
N ASN A 110 9.21 -12.29 -7.38
CA ASN A 110 9.62 -12.71 -8.72
C ASN A 110 10.88 -11.95 -9.20
N ILE A 111 11.00 -10.65 -8.90
CA ILE A 111 12.23 -9.89 -9.20
C ILE A 111 13.42 -10.43 -8.39
N ILE A 112 13.26 -10.75 -7.09
CA ILE A 112 14.36 -11.32 -6.32
C ILE A 112 14.82 -12.64 -6.96
N TYR A 113 13.90 -13.52 -7.31
CA TYR A 113 14.21 -14.76 -8.02
C TYR A 113 14.96 -14.55 -9.33
N SER A 114 14.69 -13.46 -10.05
CA SER A 114 15.32 -13.16 -11.34
C SER A 114 16.78 -12.67 -11.23
N TYR A 115 17.17 -12.14 -10.06
CA TYR A 115 18.49 -11.49 -9.88
C TYR A 115 19.38 -12.12 -8.82
N VAL A 116 18.82 -12.99 -7.98
CA VAL A 116 19.55 -13.62 -6.87
C VAL A 116 19.62 -15.13 -7.14
N PRO A 117 20.81 -15.77 -7.05
CA PRO A 117 20.92 -17.21 -7.13
C PRO A 117 19.99 -17.90 -6.11
N GLU A 118 19.47 -19.06 -6.49
CA GLU A 118 18.46 -19.78 -5.70
C GLU A 118 18.92 -20.06 -4.27
N GLU A 119 20.20 -20.35 -4.09
CA GLU A 119 20.82 -20.61 -2.78
C GLU A 119 20.75 -19.42 -1.82
N TYR A 120 20.71 -18.16 -2.32
CA TYR A 120 20.66 -16.93 -1.51
C TYR A 120 19.26 -16.26 -1.50
N PHE A 121 18.26 -16.91 -2.10
CA PHE A 121 16.92 -16.32 -2.20
C PHE A 121 16.27 -16.07 -0.84
N VAL A 122 16.44 -17.03 0.08
CA VAL A 122 15.86 -16.96 1.44
C VAL A 122 16.47 -15.79 2.21
N GLU A 123 17.80 -15.68 2.21
CA GLU A 123 18.53 -14.62 2.89
C GLU A 123 18.20 -13.24 2.31
N ALA A 124 18.21 -13.12 0.98
CA ALA A 124 17.86 -11.86 0.30
C ALA A 124 16.42 -11.42 0.63
N SER A 125 15.49 -12.38 0.65
CA SER A 125 14.10 -12.12 1.00
C SER A 125 13.95 -11.76 2.48
N ALA A 126 14.69 -12.43 3.37
CA ALA A 126 14.70 -12.15 4.81
C ALA A 126 15.24 -10.73 5.09
N ILE A 127 16.38 -10.36 4.50
CA ILE A 127 16.96 -9.01 4.63
C ILE A 127 15.96 -7.96 4.14
N LYS A 128 15.38 -8.14 2.94
CA LYS A 128 14.39 -7.23 2.40
C LYS A 128 13.19 -7.08 3.35
N ASN A 129 12.64 -8.19 3.85
CA ASN A 129 11.47 -8.18 4.72
C ASN A 129 11.78 -7.55 6.09
N SER A 130 12.95 -7.82 6.67
CA SER A 130 13.37 -7.24 7.95
C SER A 130 13.50 -5.72 7.88
N VAL A 131 14.22 -5.21 6.87
CA VAL A 131 14.37 -3.76 6.69
C VAL A 131 13.01 -3.11 6.38
N ALA A 132 12.22 -3.71 5.50
CA ALA A 132 10.88 -3.21 5.18
C ALA A 132 9.97 -3.20 6.42
N GLY A 133 10.02 -4.27 7.25
CA GLY A 133 9.27 -4.36 8.50
C GLY A 133 9.65 -3.28 9.51
N LEU A 134 10.95 -3.02 9.69
CA LEU A 134 11.43 -1.93 10.57
C LEU A 134 10.97 -0.55 10.07
N CYS A 135 11.05 -0.30 8.77
CA CYS A 135 10.53 0.95 8.18
C CYS A 135 9.01 1.06 8.34
N GLY A 136 8.28 -0.03 8.15
CA GLY A 136 6.84 -0.07 8.37
C GLY A 136 6.44 0.17 9.82
N PHE A 137 7.17 -0.42 10.78
CA PHE A 137 6.99 -0.15 12.20
C PHE A 137 7.21 1.34 12.53
N GLY A 138 8.34 1.92 12.10
CA GLY A 138 8.59 3.34 12.27
C GLY A 138 7.51 4.22 11.66
N ALA A 139 7.02 3.86 10.46
CA ALA A 139 5.92 4.56 9.81
C ALA A 139 4.62 4.47 10.61
N SER A 140 4.31 3.32 11.22
CA SER A 140 3.14 3.19 12.10
C SER A 140 3.25 4.07 13.34
N VAL A 141 4.44 4.18 13.95
CA VAL A 141 4.65 5.08 15.10
C VAL A 141 4.41 6.54 14.69
N VAL A 142 5.02 6.97 13.58
CA VAL A 142 4.80 8.34 13.06
C VAL A 142 3.34 8.57 12.70
N GLY A 143 2.68 7.60 12.07
CA GLY A 143 1.26 7.65 11.74
C GLY A 143 0.39 7.81 12.97
N GLY A 144 0.69 7.09 14.05
CA GLY A 144 0.00 7.23 15.35
C GLY A 144 0.14 8.65 15.92
N LEU A 145 1.35 9.20 15.95
CA LEU A 145 1.58 10.57 16.41
C LEU A 145 0.82 11.62 15.60
N ILE A 146 0.73 11.45 14.27
CA ILE A 146 -0.06 12.33 13.40
C ILE A 146 -1.56 12.21 13.74
N LEU A 147 -2.07 10.99 13.93
CA LEU A 147 -3.46 10.75 14.32
C LEU A 147 -3.79 11.41 15.65
N ASP A 148 -2.95 11.21 16.66
CA ASP A 148 -3.14 11.79 18.00
C ASP A 148 -3.15 13.32 17.93
N ALA A 149 -2.24 13.92 17.16
CA ALA A 149 -2.17 15.36 16.97
C ALA A 149 -3.45 15.93 16.29
N VAL A 150 -3.97 15.25 15.27
CA VAL A 150 -5.21 15.67 14.58
C VAL A 150 -6.42 15.51 15.50
N GLN A 151 -6.51 14.42 16.25
CA GLN A 151 -7.61 14.17 17.19
C GLN A 151 -7.58 15.18 18.35
N ALA A 152 -6.40 15.50 18.91
CA ALA A 152 -6.23 16.52 19.93
C ALA A 152 -6.65 17.91 19.43
N GLY A 153 -6.48 18.19 18.12
CA GLY A 153 -6.99 19.40 17.47
C GLY A 153 -8.48 19.37 17.12
N GLY A 154 -9.25 18.40 17.62
CA GLY A 154 -10.68 18.25 17.35
C GLY A 154 -11.03 17.84 15.92
N ASN A 155 -10.16 17.07 15.26
CA ASN A 155 -10.29 16.67 13.85
C ASN A 155 -10.41 17.88 12.91
N GLN A 156 -9.63 18.93 13.18
CA GLN A 156 -9.53 20.13 12.35
C GLN A 156 -8.07 20.41 12.00
N VAL A 157 -7.81 20.68 10.73
CA VAL A 157 -6.52 21.13 10.23
C VAL A 157 -6.74 22.44 9.49
N LEU A 158 -6.15 23.53 9.99
CA LEU A 158 -6.33 24.88 9.45
C LEU A 158 -7.81 25.32 9.33
N GLY A 159 -8.66 24.90 10.29
CA GLY A 159 -10.09 25.21 10.30
C GLY A 159 -10.96 24.37 9.36
N ILE A 160 -10.38 23.41 8.66
CA ILE A 160 -11.10 22.45 7.80
C ILE A 160 -11.28 21.14 8.60
N PRO A 161 -12.48 20.55 8.64
CA PRO A 161 -12.68 19.24 9.27
C PRO A 161 -11.92 18.17 8.48
N VAL A 162 -10.90 17.56 9.08
CA VAL A 162 -10.06 16.54 8.48
C VAL A 162 -9.82 15.42 9.48
N TYR A 163 -10.19 14.21 9.11
CA TYR A 163 -9.82 13.04 9.90
C TYR A 163 -8.35 12.68 9.65
N GLY A 164 -7.62 12.30 10.70
CA GLY A 164 -6.20 11.95 10.60
C GLY A 164 -5.93 10.87 9.55
N GLN A 165 -6.87 9.94 9.37
CA GLN A 165 -6.76 8.88 8.36
C GLN A 165 -6.75 9.42 6.92
N GLN A 166 -7.42 10.53 6.64
CA GLN A 166 -7.39 11.19 5.34
C GLN A 166 -5.99 11.75 5.06
N LEU A 167 -5.38 12.40 6.07
CA LEU A 167 -4.03 12.94 5.98
C LEU A 167 -3.00 11.82 5.76
N LEU A 168 -3.07 10.74 6.54
CA LEU A 168 -2.19 9.58 6.37
C LEU A 168 -2.31 8.97 4.97
N SER A 169 -3.53 8.89 4.44
CA SER A 169 -3.76 8.38 3.07
C SER A 169 -3.12 9.26 2.01
N GLY A 170 -3.20 10.58 2.16
CA GLY A 170 -2.51 11.53 1.28
C GLY A 170 -1.00 11.34 1.31
N ILE A 171 -0.40 11.23 2.50
CA ILE A 171 1.03 10.97 2.66
C ILE A 171 1.42 9.62 2.02
N SER A 172 0.64 8.56 2.25
CA SER A 172 0.89 7.24 1.65
C SER A 172 0.85 7.28 0.13
N ALA A 173 -0.10 8.02 -0.47
CA ALA A 173 -0.15 8.22 -1.92
C ALA A 173 1.11 8.89 -2.45
N LEU A 174 1.62 9.93 -1.77
CA LEU A 174 2.86 10.61 -2.14
C LEU A 174 4.08 9.68 -2.05
N ILE A 175 4.19 8.86 -0.99
CA ILE A 175 5.28 7.89 -0.86
C ILE A 175 5.21 6.85 -1.99
N PHE A 176 4.04 6.38 -2.38
CA PHE A 176 3.90 5.49 -3.55
C PHE A 176 4.31 6.16 -4.85
N LEU A 177 4.05 7.46 -5.05
CA LEU A 177 4.54 8.19 -6.21
C LEU A 177 6.08 8.24 -6.25
N VAL A 178 6.73 8.48 -5.10
CA VAL A 178 8.19 8.41 -4.98
C VAL A 178 8.69 6.99 -5.32
N ALA A 179 8.03 5.95 -4.81
CA ALA A 179 8.38 4.57 -5.11
C ALA A 179 8.23 4.24 -6.62
N ILE A 180 7.21 4.76 -7.30
CA ILE A 180 7.03 4.63 -8.76
C ILE A 180 8.19 5.27 -9.52
N ILE A 181 8.62 6.46 -9.12
CA ILE A 181 9.77 7.14 -9.73
C ILE A 181 11.03 6.30 -9.54
N PHE A 182 11.22 5.73 -8.35
CA PHE A 182 12.35 4.83 -8.07
C PHE A 182 12.33 3.59 -8.98
N VAL A 183 11.19 2.90 -9.12
CA VAL A 183 11.06 1.74 -10.01
C VAL A 183 11.38 2.11 -11.45
N LYS A 184 10.83 3.22 -11.95
CA LYS A 184 11.07 3.69 -13.33
C LYS A 184 12.54 4.00 -13.59
N ARG A 185 13.23 4.64 -12.64
CA ARG A 185 14.61 5.10 -12.81
C ARG A 185 15.65 4.01 -12.56
N VAL A 186 15.36 3.06 -11.69
CA VAL A 186 16.34 2.07 -11.21
C VAL A 186 16.03 0.67 -11.73
N LEU A 187 14.82 0.17 -11.54
CA LEU A 187 14.50 -1.22 -11.84
C LEU A 187 14.22 -1.45 -13.32
N GLU A 188 13.37 -0.63 -13.95
CA GLU A 188 13.06 -0.79 -15.37
C GLU A 188 14.31 -0.65 -16.26
N LYS A 189 15.23 0.26 -15.92
CA LYS A 189 16.49 0.40 -16.66
C LYS A 189 17.39 -0.83 -16.54
N ARG A 190 17.44 -1.46 -15.38
CA ARG A 190 18.26 -2.66 -15.16
C ARG A 190 17.68 -3.89 -15.86
N GLU A 191 16.36 -4.07 -15.90
CA GLU A 191 15.72 -5.17 -16.63
C GLU A 191 15.94 -5.07 -18.15
N ILE A 192 16.01 -3.87 -18.72
CA ILE A 192 16.30 -3.66 -20.15
C ILE A 192 17.73 -4.09 -20.49
N VAL A 193 18.68 -3.89 -19.57
CA VAL A 193 20.09 -4.26 -19.78
C VAL A 193 20.33 -5.76 -19.58
N ALA A 194 19.50 -6.44 -18.81
CA ALA A 194 19.63 -7.89 -18.50
C ALA A 194 18.98 -8.82 -19.55
N LYS A 195 18.24 -8.29 -20.54
CA LYS A 195 17.69 -9.01 -21.70
C LYS A 195 18.61 -8.89 -22.91
#